data_cfc2e372317df5c127c5b9710c4147b7
#
_entry.id   cfc2e372317df5c127c5b9710c4147b7
#
_cell.length_a   1.000
_cell.length_b   1.000
_cell.length_c   1.000
_cell.angle_alpha   90.00
_cell.angle_beta   90.00
_cell.angle_gamma   90.00
#
_symmetry.space_group_name_H-M   'P 1'
#
loop_
_entity.id
_entity.type
_entity.pdbx_description
1 polymer ?
#
loop_
_entity_poly.entity_id
_entity_poly.type
_entity_poly.pdbx_seq_one_letter_code
_entity_poly.pdbx_strand_id
1 'polypeptide(L)'
;MLIRFAVENFMSFKNMTELSMVAGKITRHSNHIALCNDKRILKGAYMFGANAGGKTNLIRALAFAKSVIVQGLENTNCDKKYFRIISEYKHKPGVFQFDIFSGGHFYSYGFAVSYVTASIEEEWLYRIDGKEEYCVFLRSKSEDGKAFTLSSDIIFEKQGQQERFNVYADDISSPKMKKTLFLSDVIMRSPDKEVEYQPFRDVMDWFSRLIILFPNSKYEGITQLLDDDNERTRLENLLEYFDTGIESVSKKDVEFDKIFSMLPEKILESMKTDILKELKGEDQRIFLQHESSLIEVKYKDGELLAHEVVSNHGNREDLFEYIDESDGTQRLFDLIPIYQKALENCVVIIDELDRSLHTKVSLEFIKYFYTLTEQNASQLIVTTHDSNIMDLDVVRQDEIWFVERQRDHSSNLYSLNKFKARFDKKVEKEYLLGRYGAIPIFRQIALIPNVEEEGVTDAENNQ
;
A
#
# COMPACT_ATOMS: atom_id res chain seq x y z
N MET A 1 5.24 11.82 6.46
CA MET A 1 5.34 10.53 7.20
C MET A 1 3.97 10.10 7.70
N LEU A 2 3.70 8.79 7.75
CA LEU A 2 2.58 8.21 8.48
C LEU A 2 2.90 8.20 9.98
N ILE A 3 2.00 8.69 10.80
CA ILE A 3 2.08 8.66 12.28
C ILE A 3 1.19 7.54 12.81
N ARG A 4 -0.05 7.47 12.28
CA ARG A 4 -1.03 6.44 12.65
C ARG A 4 -1.99 6.21 11.47
N PHE A 5 -2.34 4.96 11.27
CA PHE A 5 -3.47 4.56 10.43
C PHE A 5 -4.49 3.82 11.29
N ALA A 6 -5.75 4.18 11.18
CA ALA A 6 -6.83 3.49 11.85
C ALA A 6 -7.92 3.09 10.85
N VAL A 7 -8.49 1.91 11.06
CA VAL A 7 -9.55 1.35 10.22
C VAL A 7 -10.60 0.63 11.06
N GLU A 8 -11.87 0.84 10.71
CA GLU A 8 -12.99 0.14 11.32
C GLU A 8 -13.95 -0.38 10.25
N ASN A 9 -14.57 -1.51 10.52
CA ASN A 9 -15.55 -2.15 9.65
C ASN A 9 -15.08 -2.28 8.20
N PHE A 10 -13.89 -2.86 8.01
CA PHE A 10 -13.36 -3.15 6.67
C PHE A 10 -12.80 -4.58 6.61
N MET A 11 -13.34 -5.40 5.71
CA MET A 11 -12.95 -6.80 5.50
C MET A 11 -12.91 -7.60 6.81
N SER A 12 -11.72 -7.93 7.35
CA SER A 12 -11.57 -8.66 8.62
C SER A 12 -11.46 -7.75 9.85
N PHE A 13 -11.35 -6.44 9.69
CA PHE A 13 -11.31 -5.49 10.80
C PHE A 13 -12.71 -5.07 11.20
N LYS A 14 -13.20 -5.65 12.29
CA LYS A 14 -14.53 -5.41 12.83
C LYS A 14 -14.61 -4.10 13.60
N ASN A 15 -13.70 -3.92 14.54
CA ASN A 15 -13.60 -2.76 15.41
C ASN A 15 -12.44 -1.88 14.98
N MET A 16 -12.41 -0.64 15.50
CA MET A 16 -11.29 0.27 15.28
C MET A 16 -9.96 -0.41 15.60
N THR A 17 -9.10 -0.48 14.61
CA THR A 17 -7.79 -1.12 14.68
C THR A 17 -6.74 -0.15 14.19
N GLU A 18 -5.64 0.00 14.92
CA GLU A 18 -4.65 1.05 14.70
C GLU A 18 -3.25 0.48 14.48
N LEU A 19 -2.56 1.00 13.46
CA LEU A 19 -1.14 0.89 13.24
C LEU A 19 -0.47 2.22 13.64
N SER A 20 0.36 2.22 14.68
CA SER A 20 1.05 3.42 15.15
C SER A 20 2.53 3.36 14.79
N MET A 21 3.03 4.42 14.18
CA MET A 21 4.45 4.60 13.85
C MET A 21 5.19 5.44 14.91
N VAL A 22 4.58 5.71 16.05
CA VAL A 22 5.24 6.45 17.14
C VAL A 22 6.28 5.56 17.81
N ALA A 23 7.54 6.03 17.84
CA ALA A 23 8.64 5.26 18.40
C ALA A 23 8.55 5.13 19.93
N GLY A 24 8.83 3.93 20.41
CA GLY A 24 9.02 3.65 21.84
C GLY A 24 10.32 4.22 22.41
N LYS A 25 10.58 3.92 23.69
CA LYS A 25 11.79 4.37 24.41
C LYS A 25 13.05 3.55 24.08
N ILE A 26 13.05 2.78 23.01
CA ILE A 26 14.17 1.93 22.60
C ILE A 26 15.29 2.79 22.01
N THR A 27 16.53 2.51 22.38
CA THR A 27 17.72 3.30 21.97
C THR A 27 18.48 2.69 20.79
N ARG A 28 18.31 1.38 20.53
CA ARG A 28 18.96 0.70 19.38
C ARG A 28 18.39 1.20 18.05
N HIS A 29 19.20 1.15 17.01
CA HIS A 29 18.84 1.56 15.64
C HIS A 29 18.21 2.96 15.59
N SER A 30 18.97 3.96 16.08
CA SER A 30 18.51 5.37 16.08
C SER A 30 18.26 5.92 14.67
N ASN A 31 18.92 5.37 13.65
CA ASN A 31 18.73 5.69 12.23
C ASN A 31 17.36 5.21 11.67
N HIS A 32 16.65 4.32 12.40
CA HIS A 32 15.27 3.92 12.07
C HIS A 32 14.22 4.91 12.57
N ILE A 33 14.64 6.05 13.10
CA ILE A 33 13.74 7.08 13.63
C ILE A 33 13.95 8.37 12.85
N ALA A 34 12.85 8.97 12.45
CA ALA A 34 12.83 10.35 12.00
C ALA A 34 12.26 11.26 13.10
N LEU A 35 12.78 12.47 13.19
CA LEU A 35 12.23 13.51 14.05
C LEU A 35 11.26 14.37 13.25
N CYS A 36 10.00 14.37 13.65
CA CYS A 36 8.95 15.24 13.12
C CYS A 36 8.61 16.26 14.22
N ASN A 37 9.16 17.45 14.10
CA ASN A 37 9.18 18.43 15.20
C ASN A 37 9.75 17.79 16.49
N ASP A 38 8.95 17.62 17.53
CA ASP A 38 9.32 17.01 18.81
C ASP A 38 9.00 15.51 18.91
N LYS A 39 8.34 14.93 17.90
CA LYS A 39 7.90 13.52 17.90
C LYS A 39 8.90 12.61 17.18
N ARG A 40 9.18 11.48 17.81
CA ARG A 40 10.02 10.42 17.26
C ARG A 40 9.14 9.42 16.51
N ILE A 41 9.32 9.31 15.21
CA ILE A 41 8.51 8.48 14.32
C ILE A 41 9.35 7.36 13.71
N LEU A 42 8.83 6.14 13.74
CA LEU A 42 9.47 4.97 13.14
C LEU A 42 9.49 5.08 11.61
N LYS A 43 10.61 4.67 11.03
CA LYS A 43 10.75 4.52 9.58
C LYS A 43 10.33 3.13 9.09
N GLY A 44 10.13 2.16 9.97
CA GLY A 44 9.75 0.80 9.63
C GLY A 44 8.57 0.27 10.44
N ALA A 45 7.82 -0.66 9.83
CA ALA A 45 6.87 -1.54 10.50
C ALA A 45 6.78 -2.88 9.77
N TYR A 46 7.01 -3.97 10.49
CA TYR A 46 7.04 -5.34 9.95
C TYR A 46 5.92 -6.15 10.59
N MET A 47 4.98 -6.60 9.75
CA MET A 47 3.76 -7.27 10.20
C MET A 47 3.83 -8.77 9.96
N PHE A 48 3.72 -9.52 11.04
CA PHE A 48 3.74 -10.97 11.08
C PHE A 48 2.37 -11.55 11.48
N GLY A 49 2.14 -12.80 11.15
CA GLY A 49 0.90 -13.47 11.52
C GLY A 49 0.61 -14.68 10.63
N ALA A 50 -0.26 -15.54 11.08
CA ALA A 50 -0.70 -16.71 10.32
C ALA A 50 -1.39 -16.33 9.01
N ASN A 51 -1.47 -17.29 8.07
CA ASN A 51 -2.31 -17.15 6.90
C ASN A 51 -3.76 -16.86 7.30
N ALA A 52 -4.42 -15.97 6.56
CA ALA A 52 -5.75 -15.47 6.89
C ALA A 52 -5.87 -14.73 8.24
N GLY A 53 -4.75 -14.29 8.85
CA GLY A 53 -4.75 -13.44 10.04
C GLY A 53 -5.27 -12.03 9.77
N GLY A 54 -5.14 -11.52 8.54
CA GLY A 54 -5.61 -10.19 8.13
C GLY A 54 -4.50 -9.23 7.67
N LYS A 55 -3.25 -9.68 7.53
CA LYS A 55 -2.11 -8.85 7.07
C LYS A 55 -2.44 -8.10 5.76
N THR A 56 -2.73 -8.85 4.70
CA THR A 56 -3.13 -8.29 3.40
C THR A 56 -4.38 -7.42 3.50
N ASN A 57 -5.32 -7.70 4.41
CA ASN A 57 -6.52 -6.86 4.57
C ASN A 57 -6.19 -5.48 5.13
N LEU A 58 -5.15 -5.34 5.96
CA LEU A 58 -4.66 -4.03 6.41
C LEU A 58 -4.10 -3.22 5.24
N ILE A 59 -3.28 -3.87 4.40
CA ILE A 59 -2.74 -3.21 3.20
C ILE A 59 -3.86 -2.85 2.21
N ARG A 60 -4.86 -3.73 2.06
CA ARG A 60 -6.05 -3.43 1.25
C ARG A 60 -6.88 -2.27 1.81
N ALA A 61 -6.92 -2.07 3.13
CA ALA A 61 -7.59 -0.92 3.72
C ALA A 61 -6.87 0.40 3.37
N LEU A 62 -5.53 0.41 3.46
CA LEU A 62 -4.71 1.55 3.03
C LEU A 62 -4.88 1.83 1.53
N ALA A 63 -4.84 0.79 0.69
CA ALA A 63 -5.02 0.92 -0.76
C ALA A 63 -6.43 1.40 -1.14
N PHE A 64 -7.47 0.87 -0.47
CA PHE A 64 -8.84 1.31 -0.67
C PHE A 64 -9.00 2.80 -0.32
N ALA A 65 -8.49 3.22 0.83
CA ALA A 65 -8.57 4.61 1.24
C ALA A 65 -7.82 5.53 0.25
N LYS A 66 -6.59 5.17 -0.15
CA LYS A 66 -5.85 5.91 -1.19
C LYS A 66 -6.64 6.00 -2.49
N SER A 67 -7.24 4.91 -2.96
CA SER A 67 -8.04 4.91 -4.19
C SER A 67 -9.24 5.85 -4.09
N VAL A 68 -9.97 5.83 -2.96
CA VAL A 68 -11.10 6.75 -2.73
C VAL A 68 -10.65 8.21 -2.76
N ILE A 69 -9.49 8.53 -2.18
CA ILE A 69 -8.96 9.90 -2.10
C ILE A 69 -8.46 10.38 -3.47
N VAL A 70 -7.72 9.55 -4.19
CA VAL A 70 -7.06 9.96 -5.44
C VAL A 70 -7.97 9.80 -6.66
N GLN A 71 -8.75 8.72 -6.72
CA GLN A 71 -9.56 8.36 -7.89
C GLN A 71 -11.06 8.64 -7.69
N GLY A 72 -11.48 8.90 -6.45
CA GLY A 72 -12.88 9.07 -6.07
C GLY A 72 -13.62 7.75 -5.80
N LEU A 73 -14.67 7.85 -5.00
CA LEU A 73 -15.49 6.69 -4.62
C LEU A 73 -16.27 6.10 -5.81
N GLU A 74 -16.51 6.87 -6.86
CA GLU A 74 -17.17 6.39 -8.09
C GLU A 74 -16.34 5.34 -8.83
N ASN A 75 -15.02 5.50 -8.79
CA ASN A 75 -14.05 4.61 -9.44
C ASN A 75 -13.52 3.51 -8.50
N THR A 76 -14.00 3.49 -7.25
CA THR A 76 -13.53 2.55 -6.23
C THR A 76 -14.64 1.57 -5.84
N ASN A 77 -14.35 0.27 -5.96
CA ASN A 77 -15.34 -0.76 -5.62
C ASN A 77 -15.51 -0.91 -4.10
N CYS A 78 -16.70 -0.55 -3.59
CA CYS A 78 -17.11 -0.68 -2.19
C CYS A 78 -17.84 -1.99 -1.88
N ASP A 79 -18.24 -2.79 -2.89
CA ASP A 79 -19.06 -3.96 -2.64
C ASP A 79 -18.37 -4.96 -1.73
N LYS A 80 -19.13 -5.42 -0.73
CA LYS A 80 -18.70 -6.45 0.23
C LYS A 80 -17.39 -6.16 0.96
N LYS A 81 -17.02 -4.89 1.13
CA LYS A 81 -15.80 -4.50 1.87
C LYS A 81 -16.00 -4.41 3.39
N TYR A 82 -17.23 -4.43 3.90
CA TYR A 82 -17.54 -4.45 5.33
C TYR A 82 -17.16 -5.79 6.01
N PHE A 83 -17.16 -5.84 7.33
CA PHE A 83 -16.97 -7.07 8.11
C PHE A 83 -18.17 -8.02 7.92
N ARG A 84 -17.99 -9.04 7.07
CA ARG A 84 -19.08 -9.86 6.53
C ARG A 84 -19.60 -10.97 7.43
N ILE A 85 -18.91 -11.23 8.54
CA ILE A 85 -19.27 -12.33 9.44
C ILE A 85 -20.56 -12.02 10.24
N ILE A 86 -20.85 -10.74 10.44
CA ILE A 86 -22.01 -10.25 11.16
C ILE A 86 -22.81 -9.34 10.23
N SER A 87 -24.06 -9.72 9.93
CA SER A 87 -24.90 -9.06 8.89
C SER A 87 -25.13 -7.56 9.13
N GLU A 88 -25.22 -7.14 10.40
CA GLU A 88 -25.45 -5.75 10.80
C GLU A 88 -24.33 -4.81 10.39
N TYR A 89 -23.10 -5.33 10.21
CA TYR A 89 -21.96 -4.52 9.82
C TYR A 89 -22.07 -3.97 8.38
N LYS A 90 -22.92 -4.56 7.54
CA LYS A 90 -23.26 -4.00 6.24
C LYS A 90 -23.83 -2.59 6.34
N HIS A 91 -24.58 -2.30 7.43
CA HIS A 91 -25.26 -1.02 7.64
C HIS A 91 -24.44 -0.04 8.49
N LYS A 92 -23.28 -0.46 9.00
CA LYS A 92 -22.32 0.42 9.68
C LYS A 92 -21.35 1.01 8.65
N PRO A 93 -20.92 2.26 8.82
CA PRO A 93 -19.90 2.83 7.96
C PRO A 93 -18.56 2.11 8.13
N GLY A 94 -17.78 2.08 7.06
CA GLY A 94 -16.34 1.81 7.16
C GLY A 94 -15.60 3.10 7.42
N VAL A 95 -14.74 3.13 8.44
CA VAL A 95 -13.99 4.33 8.85
C VAL A 95 -12.52 4.17 8.52
N PHE A 96 -11.91 5.22 7.95
CA PHE A 96 -10.49 5.28 7.60
C PHE A 96 -9.92 6.59 8.12
N GLN A 97 -8.88 6.52 8.95
CA GLN A 97 -8.22 7.70 9.49
C GLN A 97 -6.71 7.61 9.34
N PHE A 98 -6.11 8.71 8.97
CA PHE A 98 -4.67 8.88 8.82
C PHE A 98 -4.21 10.07 9.65
N ASP A 99 -3.32 9.82 10.60
CA ASP A 99 -2.55 10.88 11.22
C ASP A 99 -1.20 10.91 10.51
N ILE A 100 -0.87 12.06 9.93
CA ILE A 100 0.32 12.22 9.07
C ILE A 100 1.12 13.45 9.46
N PHE A 101 2.40 13.45 9.06
CA PHE A 101 3.24 14.64 9.08
C PHE A 101 3.60 15.01 7.64
N SER A 102 3.19 16.18 7.19
CA SER A 102 3.42 16.71 5.84
C SER A 102 3.55 18.23 5.89
N GLY A 103 4.35 18.83 5.01
CA GLY A 103 4.53 20.28 4.97
C GLY A 103 5.01 20.93 6.27
N GLY A 104 5.62 20.16 7.20
CA GLY A 104 6.04 20.65 8.53
C GLY A 104 4.95 20.62 9.60
N HIS A 105 3.75 20.13 9.30
CA HIS A 105 2.61 20.08 10.21
C HIS A 105 2.09 18.66 10.42
N PHE A 106 1.44 18.44 11.56
CA PHE A 106 0.67 17.22 11.81
C PHE A 106 -0.77 17.43 11.36
N TYR A 107 -1.31 16.44 10.65
CA TYR A 107 -2.69 16.40 10.19
C TYR A 107 -3.36 15.12 10.64
N SER A 108 -4.64 15.21 11.01
CA SER A 108 -5.55 14.08 11.15
C SER A 108 -6.61 14.18 10.06
N TYR A 109 -6.52 13.32 9.06
CA TYR A 109 -7.47 13.24 7.96
C TYR A 109 -8.18 11.90 7.97
N GLY A 110 -9.47 11.91 7.72
CA GLY A 110 -10.23 10.68 7.60
C GLY A 110 -11.60 10.86 6.97
N PHE A 111 -12.23 9.72 6.69
CA PHE A 111 -13.58 9.69 6.15
C PHE A 111 -14.29 8.39 6.54
N ALA A 112 -15.62 8.41 6.49
CA ALA A 112 -16.49 7.29 6.68
C ALA A 112 -17.31 7.01 5.41
N VAL A 113 -17.43 5.71 5.03
CA VAL A 113 -18.13 5.27 3.82
C VAL A 113 -19.28 4.35 4.17
N SER A 114 -20.46 4.61 3.62
CA SER A 114 -21.58 3.66 3.63
C SER A 114 -21.40 2.61 2.52
N TYR A 115 -21.36 1.35 2.90
CA TYR A 115 -21.31 0.24 1.95
C TYR A 115 -22.64 -0.05 1.26
N VAL A 116 -23.76 0.39 1.85
CA VAL A 116 -25.11 0.17 1.29
C VAL A 116 -25.39 1.14 0.15
N THR A 117 -25.04 2.41 0.36
CA THR A 117 -25.35 3.49 -0.59
C THR A 117 -24.16 3.86 -1.46
N ALA A 118 -22.97 3.27 -1.20
CA ALA A 118 -21.70 3.66 -1.80
C ALA A 118 -21.52 5.19 -1.77
N SER A 119 -21.59 5.77 -0.57
CA SER A 119 -21.51 7.22 -0.36
C SER A 119 -20.63 7.56 0.83
N ILE A 120 -20.03 8.74 0.80
CA ILE A 120 -19.33 9.33 1.96
C ILE A 120 -20.38 9.66 3.01
N GLU A 121 -20.14 9.31 4.27
CA GLU A 121 -21.00 9.62 5.41
C GLU A 121 -20.46 10.81 6.18
N GLU A 122 -19.14 10.85 6.32
CA GLU A 122 -18.41 11.88 7.05
C GLU A 122 -17.01 12.05 6.44
N GLU A 123 -16.44 13.24 6.55
CA GLU A 123 -15.05 13.53 6.13
C GLU A 123 -14.52 14.65 7.02
N TRP A 124 -13.28 14.52 7.48
CA TRP A 124 -12.64 15.52 8.34
C TRP A 124 -11.17 15.72 8.01
N LEU A 125 -10.72 16.94 8.27
CA LEU A 125 -9.32 17.32 8.26
C LEU A 125 -9.03 18.27 9.43
N TYR A 126 -8.14 17.85 10.30
CA TYR A 126 -7.64 18.67 11.40
C TYR A 126 -6.14 18.89 11.24
N ARG A 127 -5.67 20.12 11.51
CA ARG A 127 -4.26 20.40 11.73
C ARG A 127 -4.00 20.40 13.24
N ILE A 128 -2.91 19.76 13.64
CA ILE A 128 -2.54 19.57 15.05
C ILE A 128 -1.24 20.32 15.32
N ASP A 129 -1.32 21.39 16.09
CA ASP A 129 -0.19 22.24 16.49
C ASP A 129 0.03 22.07 18.00
N GLY A 130 0.93 21.16 18.39
CA GLY A 130 1.19 20.83 19.79
C GLY A 130 0.01 20.16 20.48
N LYS A 131 -0.76 20.90 21.28
CA LYS A 131 -1.98 20.43 21.95
C LYS A 131 -3.28 21.01 21.35
N GLU A 132 -3.14 21.94 20.43
CA GLU A 132 -4.27 22.62 19.80
C GLU A 132 -4.65 21.89 18.52
N GLU A 133 -5.95 21.69 18.33
CA GLU A 133 -6.53 21.12 17.12
C GLU A 133 -7.27 22.23 16.37
N TYR A 134 -6.88 22.43 15.12
CA TYR A 134 -7.49 23.39 14.23
C TYR A 134 -8.33 22.65 13.18
N CYS A 135 -9.64 22.87 13.19
CA CYS A 135 -10.55 22.24 12.23
C CYS A 135 -10.41 22.89 10.85
N VAL A 136 -9.65 22.25 9.96
CA VAL A 136 -9.57 22.70 8.56
C VAL A 136 -10.93 22.54 7.90
N PHE A 137 -11.55 21.37 8.07
CA PHE A 137 -12.97 21.16 7.79
C PHE A 137 -13.50 19.90 8.46
N LEU A 138 -14.80 19.91 8.73
CA LEU A 138 -15.58 18.74 9.10
C LEU A 138 -16.86 18.74 8.25
N ARG A 139 -17.05 17.69 7.46
CA ARG A 139 -18.24 17.43 6.67
C ARG A 139 -18.96 16.23 7.25
N SER A 140 -20.22 16.39 7.62
CA SER A 140 -21.04 15.32 8.17
C SER A 140 -22.45 15.37 7.58
N LYS A 141 -23.16 14.23 7.61
CA LYS A 141 -24.57 14.21 7.23
C LYS A 141 -25.40 15.07 8.18
N SER A 142 -26.38 15.78 7.64
CA SER A 142 -27.42 16.45 8.41
C SER A 142 -28.24 15.45 9.22
N GLU A 143 -28.90 15.91 10.28
CA GLU A 143 -29.71 15.05 11.16
C GLU A 143 -30.83 14.30 10.42
N ASP A 144 -31.38 14.87 9.37
CA ASP A 144 -32.38 14.23 8.50
C ASP A 144 -31.79 13.31 7.43
N GLY A 145 -30.44 13.22 7.34
CA GLY A 145 -29.69 12.38 6.40
C GLY A 145 -29.82 12.76 4.92
N LYS A 146 -30.45 13.91 4.60
CA LYS A 146 -30.74 14.32 3.21
C LYS A 146 -29.67 15.21 2.60
N ALA A 147 -28.92 15.93 3.42
CA ALA A 147 -27.88 16.86 3.00
C ALA A 147 -26.60 16.62 3.81
N PHE A 148 -25.58 17.40 3.54
CA PHE A 148 -24.37 17.48 4.34
C PHE A 148 -24.23 18.87 4.93
N THR A 149 -23.59 18.95 6.10
CA THR A 149 -23.13 20.19 6.70
C THR A 149 -21.63 20.23 6.64
N LEU A 150 -21.04 21.40 6.44
CA LEU A 150 -19.61 21.62 6.48
C LEU A 150 -19.28 22.74 7.45
N SER A 151 -18.37 22.48 8.38
CA SER A 151 -17.79 23.47 9.30
C SER A 151 -16.28 23.60 9.05
N SER A 152 -15.73 24.79 9.31
CA SER A 152 -14.31 25.10 9.12
C SER A 152 -13.91 26.27 10.00
N ASP A 153 -12.68 26.20 10.54
CA ASP A 153 -12.04 27.30 11.28
C ASP A 153 -11.12 28.15 10.39
N ILE A 154 -11.09 27.89 9.06
CA ILE A 154 -10.23 28.64 8.15
C ILE A 154 -10.70 30.11 8.11
N ILE A 155 -9.75 31.01 8.33
CA ILE A 155 -9.94 32.45 8.19
C ILE A 155 -9.23 32.90 6.92
N PHE A 156 -10.00 33.49 5.99
CA PHE A 156 -9.47 34.02 4.75
C PHE A 156 -9.19 35.52 4.91
N GLU A 157 -7.99 35.95 4.47
CA GLU A 157 -7.63 37.38 4.51
C GLU A 157 -8.43 38.21 3.51
N LYS A 158 -8.83 37.59 2.37
CA LYS A 158 -9.54 38.27 1.29
C LYS A 158 -10.99 37.79 1.20
N GLN A 159 -11.94 38.71 1.17
CA GLN A 159 -13.37 38.40 1.05
C GLN A 159 -13.69 37.48 -0.15
N GLY A 160 -13.06 37.70 -1.32
CA GLY A 160 -13.30 36.88 -2.50
C GLY A 160 -12.82 35.43 -2.35
N GLN A 161 -11.82 35.15 -1.48
CA GLN A 161 -11.40 33.80 -1.16
C GLN A 161 -12.43 33.12 -0.24
N GLN A 162 -12.91 33.82 0.76
CA GLN A 162 -14.00 33.34 1.63
C GLN A 162 -15.27 33.02 0.82
N GLU A 163 -15.68 33.89 -0.09
CA GLU A 163 -16.83 33.67 -0.96
C GLU A 163 -16.63 32.39 -1.83
N ARG A 164 -15.45 32.22 -2.39
CA ARG A 164 -15.08 30.99 -3.16
C ARG A 164 -15.16 29.73 -2.31
N PHE A 165 -14.59 29.75 -1.10
CA PHE A 165 -14.66 28.61 -0.20
C PHE A 165 -16.11 28.27 0.18
N ASN A 166 -16.96 29.29 0.41
CA ASN A 166 -18.37 29.09 0.68
C ASN A 166 -19.10 28.41 -0.48
N VAL A 167 -18.76 28.76 -1.74
CA VAL A 167 -19.30 28.07 -2.92
C VAL A 167 -18.85 26.60 -2.95
N TYR A 168 -17.60 26.29 -2.63
CA TYR A 168 -17.12 24.90 -2.55
C TYR A 168 -17.86 24.11 -1.44
N ALA A 169 -18.07 24.75 -0.29
CA ALA A 169 -18.79 24.18 0.84
C ALA A 169 -20.27 23.92 0.51
N ASP A 170 -20.93 24.84 -0.18
CA ASP A 170 -22.31 24.69 -0.63
C ASP A 170 -22.46 23.57 -1.67
N ASP A 171 -21.55 23.51 -2.66
CA ASP A 171 -21.55 22.49 -3.70
C ASP A 171 -21.40 21.10 -3.09
N ILE A 172 -20.38 20.89 -2.22
CA ILE A 172 -20.10 19.58 -1.63
C ILE A 172 -21.19 19.12 -0.64
N SER A 173 -22.01 20.07 -0.13
CA SER A 173 -23.15 19.79 0.72
C SER A 173 -24.34 19.22 -0.06
N SER A 174 -24.32 19.32 -1.39
CA SER A 174 -25.37 18.79 -2.25
C SER A 174 -25.41 17.25 -2.20
N PRO A 175 -26.61 16.63 -2.18
CA PRO A 175 -26.75 15.16 -2.27
C PRO A 175 -26.15 14.54 -3.53
N LYS A 176 -25.92 15.33 -4.59
CA LYS A 176 -25.26 14.88 -5.83
C LYS A 176 -23.78 14.57 -5.60
N MET A 177 -23.14 15.25 -4.65
CA MET A 177 -21.72 15.13 -4.34
C MET A 177 -21.43 14.05 -3.26
N LYS A 178 -22.37 13.17 -2.97
CA LYS A 178 -22.25 12.14 -1.92
C LYS A 178 -21.11 11.13 -2.12
N LYS A 179 -20.54 11.04 -3.32
CA LYS A 179 -19.42 10.16 -3.65
C LYS A 179 -18.08 10.89 -3.77
N THR A 180 -18.10 12.21 -3.67
CA THR A 180 -16.91 13.06 -3.81
C THR A 180 -16.39 13.45 -2.43
N LEU A 181 -15.10 13.35 -2.20
CA LEU A 181 -14.43 13.88 -1.02
C LEU A 181 -14.19 15.38 -1.19
N PHE A 182 -14.39 16.16 -0.12
CA PHE A 182 -14.15 17.58 -0.13
C PHE A 182 -12.69 17.94 -0.35
N LEU A 183 -11.77 17.14 0.24
CA LEU A 183 -10.34 17.27 -0.03
C LEU A 183 -10.02 17.25 -1.53
N SER A 184 -10.54 16.27 -2.26
CA SER A 184 -10.28 16.10 -3.69
C SER A 184 -10.95 17.20 -4.53
N ASP A 185 -12.17 17.59 -4.17
CA ASP A 185 -12.92 18.65 -4.86
C ASP A 185 -12.22 19.99 -4.74
N VAL A 186 -11.77 20.36 -3.54
CA VAL A 186 -11.01 21.61 -3.29
C VAL A 186 -9.72 21.64 -4.10
N ILE A 187 -8.95 20.53 -4.10
CA ILE A 187 -7.67 20.46 -4.83
C ILE A 187 -7.87 20.67 -6.34
N MET A 188 -8.94 20.11 -6.92
CA MET A 188 -9.25 20.30 -8.33
C MET A 188 -9.65 21.74 -8.70
N ARG A 189 -10.18 22.48 -7.75
CA ARG A 189 -10.76 23.83 -8.00
C ARG A 189 -9.91 24.97 -7.46
N SER A 190 -9.06 24.72 -6.44
CA SER A 190 -8.36 25.81 -5.75
C SER A 190 -7.14 26.29 -6.55
N PRO A 191 -6.86 27.60 -6.54
CA PRO A 191 -5.62 28.12 -7.11
C PRO A 191 -4.38 27.63 -6.37
N ASP A 192 -3.32 27.27 -7.11
CA ASP A 192 -2.09 26.63 -6.59
C ASP A 192 -1.29 27.45 -5.56
N LYS A 193 -1.65 28.70 -5.30
CA LYS A 193 -0.80 29.62 -4.51
C LYS A 193 -1.47 30.22 -3.26
N GLU A 194 -2.71 29.88 -2.96
CA GLU A 194 -3.39 30.42 -1.78
C GLU A 194 -2.97 29.66 -0.53
N VAL A 195 -2.46 30.38 0.48
CA VAL A 195 -1.88 29.79 1.72
C VAL A 195 -2.94 29.06 2.53
N GLU A 196 -4.16 29.53 2.53
CA GLU A 196 -5.29 28.98 3.27
C GLU A 196 -5.64 27.54 2.84
N TYR A 197 -5.33 27.19 1.58
CA TYR A 197 -5.51 25.84 1.05
C TYR A 197 -4.29 24.95 1.23
N GLN A 198 -3.22 25.43 1.91
CA GLN A 198 -2.01 24.62 2.14
C GLN A 198 -2.29 23.29 2.85
N PRO A 199 -3.16 23.19 3.88
CA PRO A 199 -3.50 21.92 4.52
C PRO A 199 -4.05 20.87 3.55
N PHE A 200 -4.88 21.28 2.58
CA PHE A 200 -5.42 20.38 1.56
C PHE A 200 -4.31 19.85 0.65
N ARG A 201 -3.40 20.72 0.21
CA ARG A 201 -2.25 20.33 -0.63
C ARG A 201 -1.30 19.41 0.11
N ASP A 202 -0.93 19.72 1.35
CA ASP A 202 -0.03 18.90 2.15
C ASP A 202 -0.54 17.47 2.33
N VAL A 203 -1.84 17.31 2.55
CA VAL A 203 -2.48 16.00 2.70
C VAL A 203 -2.56 15.28 1.36
N MET A 204 -2.97 15.95 0.29
CA MET A 204 -3.04 15.34 -1.05
C MET A 204 -1.65 14.92 -1.55
N ASP A 205 -0.63 15.77 -1.36
CA ASP A 205 0.77 15.44 -1.69
C ASP A 205 1.26 14.21 -0.95
N TRP A 206 0.88 14.06 0.32
CA TRP A 206 1.23 12.88 1.09
C TRP A 206 0.62 11.62 0.47
N PHE A 207 -0.67 11.64 0.11
CA PHE A 207 -1.32 10.50 -0.54
C PHE A 207 -0.76 10.20 -1.94
N SER A 208 -0.33 11.20 -2.69
CA SER A 208 0.29 11.04 -4.00
C SER A 208 1.62 10.28 -3.91
N ARG A 209 2.39 10.51 -2.83
CA ARG A 209 3.69 9.84 -2.57
C ARG A 209 3.56 8.52 -1.81
N LEU A 210 2.36 8.09 -1.44
CA LEU A 210 2.12 6.79 -0.83
C LEU A 210 2.23 5.69 -1.88
N ILE A 211 3.20 4.80 -1.76
CA ILE A 211 3.41 3.66 -2.68
C ILE A 211 2.89 2.40 -2.00
N ILE A 212 2.05 1.63 -2.69
CA ILE A 212 1.52 0.36 -2.17
C ILE A 212 1.74 -0.72 -3.22
N LEU A 213 2.49 -1.76 -2.86
CA LEU A 213 2.79 -2.90 -3.72
C LEU A 213 2.17 -4.17 -3.14
N PHE A 214 1.35 -4.83 -3.93
CA PHE A 214 0.87 -6.18 -3.67
C PHE A 214 1.82 -7.22 -4.27
N PRO A 215 1.71 -8.50 -3.88
CA PRO A 215 2.60 -9.55 -4.37
C PRO A 215 2.65 -9.68 -5.89
N ASN A 216 1.54 -9.39 -6.57
CA ASN A 216 1.45 -9.47 -8.05
C ASN A 216 1.52 -8.09 -8.74
N SER A 217 1.69 -7.00 -7.98
CA SER A 217 1.83 -5.68 -8.60
C SER A 217 3.18 -5.55 -9.27
N LYS A 218 3.18 -5.02 -10.50
CA LYS A 218 4.39 -4.56 -11.17
C LYS A 218 4.60 -3.08 -10.86
N TYR A 219 5.83 -2.74 -10.48
CA TYR A 219 6.17 -1.36 -10.23
C TYR A 219 6.75 -0.72 -11.50
N GLU A 220 6.08 0.28 -12.02
CA GLU A 220 6.38 0.93 -13.31
C GLU A 220 7.70 1.73 -13.30
N GLY A 221 8.29 1.94 -12.13
CA GLY A 221 9.48 2.78 -11.95
C GLY A 221 10.73 2.30 -12.69
N ILE A 222 10.83 1.00 -13.01
CA ILE A 222 12.03 0.46 -13.66
C ILE A 222 12.31 1.09 -15.04
N THR A 223 11.27 1.27 -15.84
CA THR A 223 11.44 1.85 -17.19
C THR A 223 11.87 3.32 -17.13
N GLN A 224 11.47 4.04 -16.07
CA GLN A 224 11.90 5.42 -15.85
C GLN A 224 13.39 5.49 -15.51
N LEU A 225 13.90 4.52 -14.72
CA LEU A 225 15.33 4.44 -14.39
C LEU A 225 16.20 4.21 -15.63
N LEU A 226 15.69 3.51 -16.64
CA LEU A 226 16.42 3.23 -17.88
C LEU A 226 16.51 4.43 -18.84
N ASP A 227 15.79 5.52 -18.58
CA ASP A 227 15.88 6.76 -19.37
C ASP A 227 17.06 7.66 -18.97
N ASP A 228 17.63 7.47 -17.77
CA ASP A 228 18.79 8.20 -17.26
C ASP A 228 19.96 7.25 -17.05
N ASP A 229 21.13 7.58 -17.63
CA ASP A 229 22.31 6.71 -17.58
C ASP A 229 22.84 6.48 -16.15
N ASN A 230 22.73 7.47 -15.26
CA ASN A 230 23.18 7.33 -13.88
C ASN A 230 22.25 6.41 -13.09
N GLU A 231 20.93 6.58 -13.28
CA GLU A 231 19.93 5.74 -12.62
C GLU A 231 19.97 4.31 -13.14
N ARG A 232 20.20 4.13 -14.45
CA ARG A 232 20.43 2.80 -15.04
C ARG A 232 21.66 2.12 -14.42
N THR A 233 22.78 2.83 -14.32
CA THR A 233 24.01 2.29 -13.71
C THR A 233 23.78 1.94 -12.24
N ARG A 234 23.01 2.74 -11.51
CA ARG A 234 22.63 2.44 -10.11
C ARG A 234 21.76 1.20 -10.02
N LEU A 235 20.79 1.03 -10.92
CA LEU A 235 19.95 -0.17 -11.01
C LEU A 235 20.80 -1.42 -11.26
N GLU A 236 21.72 -1.38 -12.25
CA GLU A 236 22.63 -2.48 -12.60
C GLU A 236 23.52 -2.86 -11.41
N ASN A 237 24.10 -1.88 -10.72
CA ASN A 237 24.91 -2.13 -9.51
C ASN A 237 24.08 -2.76 -8.36
N LEU A 238 22.80 -2.43 -8.23
CA LEU A 238 21.93 -3.04 -7.24
C LEU A 238 21.55 -4.48 -7.63
N LEU A 239 21.31 -4.73 -8.90
CA LEU A 239 21.06 -6.10 -9.39
C LEU A 239 22.28 -7.00 -9.18
N GLU A 240 23.50 -6.49 -9.41
CA GLU A 240 24.74 -7.17 -9.07
C GLU A 240 24.87 -7.39 -7.54
N TYR A 241 24.61 -6.36 -6.73
CA TYR A 241 24.62 -6.45 -5.27
C TYR A 241 23.69 -7.54 -4.73
N PHE A 242 22.53 -7.74 -5.35
CA PHE A 242 21.58 -8.78 -5.00
C PHE A 242 21.86 -10.14 -5.65
N ASP A 243 23.03 -10.31 -6.29
CA ASP A 243 23.52 -11.56 -6.87
C ASP A 243 22.57 -12.18 -7.92
N THR A 244 22.02 -11.32 -8.81
CA THR A 244 21.10 -11.77 -9.86
C THR A 244 21.81 -12.35 -11.08
N GLY A 245 23.10 -12.10 -11.25
CA GLY A 245 23.86 -12.46 -12.44
C GLY A 245 23.60 -11.54 -13.65
N ILE A 246 22.81 -10.49 -13.51
CA ILE A 246 22.53 -9.51 -14.56
C ILE A 246 23.69 -8.51 -14.65
N GLU A 247 24.30 -8.38 -15.84
CA GLU A 247 25.35 -7.41 -16.12
C GLU A 247 24.82 -6.05 -16.59
N SER A 248 23.69 -6.06 -17.32
CA SER A 248 23.08 -4.82 -17.79
C SER A 248 21.59 -4.99 -18.10
N VAL A 249 20.87 -3.88 -18.07
CA VAL A 249 19.43 -3.80 -18.37
C VAL A 249 19.19 -2.74 -19.42
N SER A 250 18.32 -3.00 -20.39
CA SER A 250 18.01 -2.08 -21.47
C SER A 250 16.54 -2.15 -21.89
N LYS A 251 16.13 -1.19 -22.72
CA LYS A 251 14.84 -1.21 -23.42
C LYS A 251 15.04 -1.77 -24.82
N LYS A 252 14.24 -2.73 -25.19
CA LYS A 252 14.15 -3.32 -26.53
C LYS A 252 12.91 -2.78 -27.21
N ASP A 253 13.05 -2.22 -28.39
CA ASP A 253 11.93 -1.81 -29.22
C ASP A 253 11.17 -3.05 -29.68
N VAL A 254 9.86 -3.02 -29.52
CA VAL A 254 8.95 -4.09 -29.92
C VAL A 254 7.77 -3.51 -30.69
N GLU A 255 7.30 -4.24 -31.69
CA GLU A 255 6.13 -3.83 -32.46
C GLU A 255 4.86 -4.08 -31.63
N PHE A 256 4.10 -3.02 -31.32
CA PHE A 256 2.88 -3.10 -30.52
C PHE A 256 1.92 -4.18 -31.04
N ASP A 257 1.74 -4.26 -32.36
CA ASP A 257 0.84 -5.23 -33.00
C ASP A 257 1.32 -6.68 -32.87
N LYS A 258 2.63 -6.90 -32.76
CA LYS A 258 3.19 -8.25 -32.55
C LYS A 258 2.97 -8.74 -31.14
N ILE A 259 3.11 -7.86 -30.13
CA ILE A 259 2.87 -8.22 -28.72
C ILE A 259 1.44 -8.70 -28.52
N PHE A 260 0.50 -7.99 -29.13
CA PHE A 260 -0.94 -8.27 -28.97
C PHE A 260 -1.54 -9.05 -30.15
N SER A 261 -0.71 -9.74 -30.96
CA SER A 261 -1.12 -10.47 -32.16
C SER A 261 -2.18 -11.56 -31.93
N MET A 262 -2.31 -12.07 -30.68
CA MET A 262 -3.35 -13.02 -30.30
C MET A 262 -4.73 -12.39 -30.10
N LEU A 263 -4.83 -11.05 -30.01
CA LEU A 263 -6.10 -10.36 -29.88
C LEU A 263 -6.79 -10.24 -31.24
N PRO A 264 -8.13 -10.36 -31.29
CA PRO A 264 -8.89 -10.05 -32.50
C PRO A 264 -8.63 -8.60 -32.92
N GLU A 265 -8.46 -8.35 -34.23
CA GLU A 265 -8.14 -7.05 -34.82
C GLU A 265 -9.01 -5.90 -34.29
N LYS A 266 -10.32 -6.12 -34.12
CA LYS A 266 -11.25 -5.11 -33.56
C LYS A 266 -10.93 -4.73 -32.11
N ILE A 267 -10.45 -5.67 -31.31
CA ILE A 267 -10.05 -5.41 -29.90
C ILE A 267 -8.76 -4.64 -29.90
N LEU A 268 -7.79 -5.01 -30.73
CA LEU A 268 -6.52 -4.33 -30.90
C LEU A 268 -6.70 -2.85 -31.32
N GLU A 269 -7.55 -2.59 -32.32
CA GLU A 269 -7.86 -1.23 -32.76
C GLU A 269 -8.60 -0.40 -31.68
N SER A 270 -9.52 -1.02 -30.93
CA SER A 270 -10.16 -0.35 -29.79
C SER A 270 -9.14 0.01 -28.71
N MET A 271 -8.23 -0.91 -28.39
CA MET A 271 -7.16 -0.71 -27.40
C MET A 271 -6.21 0.42 -27.81
N LYS A 272 -5.77 0.45 -29.08
CA LYS A 272 -4.96 1.56 -29.61
C LYS A 272 -5.69 2.90 -29.48
N THR A 273 -6.99 2.93 -29.82
CA THR A 273 -7.80 4.14 -29.72
C THR A 273 -7.91 4.65 -28.28
N ASP A 274 -8.06 3.74 -27.32
CA ASP A 274 -8.18 4.10 -25.91
C ASP A 274 -6.82 4.56 -25.33
N ILE A 275 -5.72 3.90 -25.71
CA ILE A 275 -4.36 4.33 -25.39
C ILE A 275 -4.10 5.74 -25.91
N LEU A 276 -4.44 6.02 -27.18
CA LEU A 276 -4.25 7.34 -27.79
C LEU A 276 -5.10 8.44 -27.12
N LYS A 277 -6.27 8.10 -26.57
CA LYS A 277 -7.08 9.06 -25.78
C LYS A 277 -6.45 9.38 -24.43
N GLU A 278 -5.77 8.43 -23.82
CA GLU A 278 -5.08 8.61 -22.54
C GLU A 278 -3.75 9.36 -22.71
N LEU A 279 -2.99 9.10 -23.80
CA LEU A 279 -1.76 9.77 -24.13
C LEU A 279 -2.05 11.17 -24.71
N LYS A 280 -2.14 12.18 -23.84
CA LYS A 280 -2.45 13.57 -24.22
C LYS A 280 -1.25 14.41 -24.68
N GLY A 281 -0.03 13.83 -24.71
CA GLY A 281 1.21 14.52 -25.08
C GLY A 281 2.37 13.55 -25.36
N GLU A 282 3.40 14.04 -26.06
CA GLU A 282 4.57 13.24 -26.47
C GLU A 282 5.42 12.69 -25.32
N ASP A 283 5.34 13.33 -24.13
CA ASP A 283 6.08 12.89 -22.94
C ASP A 283 5.30 11.91 -22.05
N GLN A 284 4.04 11.61 -22.42
CA GLN A 284 3.22 10.69 -21.65
C GLN A 284 3.50 9.25 -22.06
N ARG A 285 3.41 8.37 -21.05
CA ARG A 285 3.61 6.93 -21.23
C ARG A 285 2.53 6.15 -20.51
N ILE A 286 2.16 5.03 -21.07
CA ILE A 286 1.22 4.06 -20.48
C ILE A 286 2.00 2.77 -20.29
N PHE A 287 1.73 2.08 -19.20
CA PHE A 287 2.28 0.76 -18.93
C PHE A 287 1.21 -0.29 -19.09
N LEU A 288 1.48 -1.26 -19.94
CA LEU A 288 0.60 -2.39 -20.18
C LEU A 288 1.26 -3.64 -19.64
N GLN A 289 0.50 -4.43 -18.91
CA GLN A 289 0.95 -5.76 -18.52
C GLN A 289 0.47 -6.76 -19.56
N HIS A 290 1.42 -7.46 -20.20
CA HIS A 290 1.14 -8.57 -21.11
C HIS A 290 1.87 -9.80 -20.59
N GLU A 291 1.10 -10.86 -20.29
CA GLU A 291 1.62 -12.03 -19.57
C GLU A 291 2.34 -11.62 -18.27
N SER A 292 3.65 -11.85 -18.18
CA SER A 292 4.46 -11.40 -17.05
C SER A 292 5.30 -10.16 -17.35
N SER A 293 5.34 -9.69 -18.61
CA SER A 293 6.15 -8.54 -19.04
C SER A 293 5.43 -7.21 -18.83
N LEU A 294 6.21 -6.18 -18.53
CA LEU A 294 5.77 -4.80 -18.47
C LEU A 294 6.18 -4.11 -19.76
N ILE A 295 5.19 -3.67 -20.55
CA ILE A 295 5.37 -2.98 -21.80
C ILE A 295 5.15 -1.49 -21.58
N GLU A 296 6.17 -0.67 -21.82
CA GLU A 296 6.03 0.77 -21.88
C GLU A 296 5.54 1.18 -23.28
N VAL A 297 4.45 1.93 -23.36
CA VAL A 297 3.91 2.46 -24.62
C VAL A 297 3.98 3.98 -24.58
N LYS A 298 4.57 4.58 -25.62
CA LYS A 298 4.66 6.02 -25.87
C LYS A 298 4.05 6.36 -27.22
N TYR A 299 3.54 7.58 -27.35
CA TYR A 299 3.13 8.12 -28.65
C TYR A 299 4.17 9.13 -29.11
N LYS A 300 4.78 8.89 -30.27
CA LYS A 300 5.79 9.77 -30.86
C LYS A 300 5.70 9.76 -32.38
N ASP A 301 5.84 10.91 -33.00
CA ASP A 301 5.90 11.08 -34.46
C ASP A 301 4.70 10.44 -35.22
N GLY A 302 3.53 10.35 -34.57
CA GLY A 302 2.31 9.77 -35.20
C GLY A 302 2.13 8.29 -34.96
N GLU A 303 3.04 7.60 -34.27
CA GLU A 303 3.04 6.16 -34.04
C GLU A 303 3.10 5.79 -32.55
N LEU A 304 2.55 4.63 -32.21
CA LEU A 304 2.72 4.01 -30.88
C LEU A 304 4.03 3.23 -30.85
N LEU A 305 4.96 3.69 -30.03
CA LEU A 305 6.21 2.99 -29.76
C LEU A 305 6.04 2.14 -28.51
N ALA A 306 6.41 0.87 -28.59
CA ALA A 306 6.38 -0.04 -27.47
C ALA A 306 7.81 -0.50 -27.13
N HIS A 307 8.10 -0.57 -25.82
CA HIS A 307 9.39 -1.00 -25.33
C HIS A 307 9.21 -2.05 -24.27
N GLU A 308 10.03 -3.09 -24.32
CA GLU A 308 10.12 -4.14 -23.32
C GLU A 308 11.46 -4.03 -22.57
N VAL A 309 11.45 -4.32 -21.28
CA VAL A 309 12.67 -4.40 -20.48
C VAL A 309 13.35 -5.73 -20.71
N VAL A 310 14.63 -5.71 -21.09
CA VAL A 310 15.44 -6.90 -21.31
C VAL A 310 16.73 -6.82 -20.49
N SER A 311 17.25 -7.99 -20.09
CA SER A 311 18.47 -8.16 -19.31
C SER A 311 19.54 -8.91 -20.09
N ASN A 312 20.80 -8.66 -19.73
CA ASN A 312 21.98 -9.30 -20.30
C ASN A 312 22.76 -10.01 -19.18
N HIS A 313 23.03 -11.30 -19.38
CA HIS A 313 23.82 -12.16 -18.52
C HIS A 313 25.20 -12.50 -19.12
N GLY A 314 25.84 -11.54 -19.80
CA GLY A 314 27.15 -11.71 -20.42
C GLY A 314 27.13 -12.03 -21.92
N ASN A 315 25.95 -12.20 -22.53
CA ASN A 315 25.79 -12.36 -23.97
C ASN A 315 24.89 -11.25 -24.55
N ARG A 316 25.47 -10.29 -25.26
CA ARG A 316 24.73 -9.15 -25.85
C ARG A 316 23.96 -9.50 -27.12
N GLU A 317 24.21 -10.65 -27.72
CA GLU A 317 23.52 -11.09 -28.94
C GLU A 317 22.20 -11.80 -28.63
N ASP A 318 22.04 -12.30 -27.38
CA ASP A 318 20.86 -13.05 -26.95
C ASP A 318 20.43 -12.55 -25.56
N LEU A 319 19.49 -11.59 -25.53
CA LEU A 319 19.03 -10.94 -24.34
C LEU A 319 17.85 -11.69 -23.74
N PHE A 320 17.78 -11.71 -22.42
CA PHE A 320 16.70 -12.32 -21.66
C PHE A 320 15.51 -11.34 -21.57
N GLU A 321 14.35 -11.81 -21.93
CA GLU A 321 13.10 -11.10 -21.67
C GLU A 321 12.72 -11.20 -20.19
N TYR A 322 11.86 -10.33 -19.71
CA TYR A 322 11.45 -10.32 -18.31
C TYR A 322 10.90 -11.68 -17.84
N ILE A 323 10.20 -12.42 -18.72
CA ILE A 323 9.62 -13.73 -18.42
C ILE A 323 10.67 -14.83 -18.28
N ASP A 324 11.85 -14.67 -18.88
CA ASP A 324 12.95 -15.64 -18.80
C ASP A 324 13.66 -15.57 -17.44
N GLU A 325 13.49 -14.49 -16.71
CA GLU A 325 14.09 -14.29 -15.40
C GLU A 325 13.39 -15.12 -14.31
N SER A 326 14.16 -15.50 -13.30
CA SER A 326 13.59 -16.16 -12.12
C SER A 326 12.57 -15.29 -11.42
N ASP A 327 11.57 -15.88 -10.74
CA ASP A 327 10.57 -15.14 -9.94
C ASP A 327 11.22 -14.19 -8.93
N GLY A 328 12.38 -14.57 -8.36
CA GLY A 328 13.14 -13.74 -7.43
C GLY A 328 13.74 -12.52 -8.12
N THR A 329 14.33 -12.68 -9.29
CA THR A 329 14.87 -11.60 -10.13
C THR A 329 13.77 -10.67 -10.59
N GLN A 330 12.65 -11.20 -11.06
CA GLN A 330 11.45 -10.41 -11.41
C GLN A 330 10.95 -9.59 -10.22
N ARG A 331 10.94 -10.17 -9.03
CA ARG A 331 10.56 -9.45 -7.81
C ARG A 331 11.52 -8.30 -7.48
N LEU A 332 12.81 -8.48 -7.69
CA LEU A 332 13.81 -7.41 -7.52
C LEU A 332 13.62 -6.27 -8.53
N PHE A 333 13.22 -6.55 -9.77
CA PHE A 333 12.84 -5.50 -10.72
C PHE A 333 11.68 -4.64 -10.22
N ASP A 334 10.72 -5.21 -9.47
CA ASP A 334 9.63 -4.45 -8.86
C ASP A 334 10.08 -3.66 -7.61
N LEU A 335 11.08 -4.15 -6.88
CA LEU A 335 11.49 -3.60 -5.58
C LEU A 335 12.63 -2.58 -5.67
N ILE A 336 13.63 -2.79 -6.53
CA ILE A 336 14.81 -1.90 -6.61
C ILE A 336 14.44 -0.46 -6.97
N PRO A 337 13.52 -0.18 -7.90
CA PRO A 337 13.12 1.20 -8.21
C PRO A 337 12.52 1.98 -7.03
N ILE A 338 12.03 1.27 -6.01
CA ILE A 338 11.52 1.88 -4.78
C ILE A 338 12.59 2.70 -4.06
N TYR A 339 13.85 2.29 -4.16
CA TYR A 339 14.96 2.99 -3.52
C TYR A 339 15.13 4.43 -4.02
N GLN A 340 14.91 4.66 -5.32
CA GLN A 340 14.91 6.02 -5.86
C GLN A 340 13.78 6.86 -5.22
N LYS A 341 12.58 6.29 -5.17
CA LYS A 341 11.43 6.98 -4.53
C LYS A 341 11.64 7.19 -3.03
N ALA A 342 12.34 6.27 -2.37
CA ALA A 342 12.68 6.42 -0.96
C ALA A 342 13.58 7.64 -0.66
N LEU A 343 14.25 8.22 -1.64
CA LEU A 343 14.99 9.48 -1.48
C LEU A 343 14.05 10.71 -1.41
N GLU A 344 12.80 10.60 -1.84
CA GLU A 344 11.84 11.70 -1.96
C GLU A 344 10.88 11.85 -0.75
N ASN A 345 11.22 11.29 0.42
CA ASN A 345 10.35 11.30 1.61
C ASN A 345 8.97 10.65 1.37
N CYS A 346 8.94 9.43 0.89
CA CYS A 346 7.73 8.68 0.62
C CYS A 346 7.39 7.66 1.71
N VAL A 347 6.17 7.13 1.68
CA VAL A 347 5.75 5.96 2.45
C VAL A 347 5.57 4.79 1.50
N VAL A 348 6.36 3.73 1.70
CA VAL A 348 6.31 2.51 0.90
C VAL A 348 5.69 1.40 1.72
N ILE A 349 4.66 0.77 1.16
CA ILE A 349 3.95 -0.36 1.76
C ILE A 349 4.08 -1.56 0.83
N ILE A 350 4.63 -2.66 1.34
CA ILE A 350 4.85 -3.88 0.56
C ILE A 350 4.12 -5.05 1.23
N ASP A 351 3.16 -5.62 0.53
CA ASP A 351 2.52 -6.88 0.95
C ASP A 351 3.38 -8.06 0.50
N GLU A 352 3.68 -8.99 1.44
CA GLU A 352 4.53 -10.17 1.22
C GLU A 352 5.90 -9.81 0.59
N LEU A 353 6.73 -9.07 1.33
CA LEU A 353 8.09 -8.71 0.87
C LEU A 353 8.91 -9.95 0.50
N ASP A 354 8.79 -11.00 1.31
CA ASP A 354 9.54 -12.26 1.20
C ASP A 354 9.09 -13.16 0.04
N ARG A 355 8.01 -12.79 -0.69
CA ARG A 355 7.54 -13.60 -1.80
C ARG A 355 8.60 -13.75 -2.88
N SER A 356 8.91 -15.02 -3.22
CA SER A 356 9.93 -15.42 -4.20
C SER A 356 11.36 -14.97 -3.88
N LEU A 357 11.61 -14.36 -2.71
CA LEU A 357 12.94 -13.94 -2.29
C LEU A 357 13.53 -14.89 -1.25
N HIS A 358 14.83 -15.11 -1.35
CA HIS A 358 15.56 -15.75 -0.27
C HIS A 358 15.62 -14.82 0.95
N THR A 359 15.49 -15.36 2.17
CA THR A 359 15.54 -14.60 3.43
C THR A 359 16.67 -13.56 3.50
N LYS A 360 17.88 -13.93 3.05
CA LYS A 360 19.02 -12.99 3.04
C LYS A 360 18.77 -11.77 2.15
N VAL A 361 18.14 -11.97 1.00
CA VAL A 361 17.81 -10.89 0.07
C VAL A 361 16.80 -9.93 0.71
N SER A 362 15.76 -10.46 1.37
CA SER A 362 14.77 -9.66 2.10
C SER A 362 15.41 -8.86 3.23
N LEU A 363 16.33 -9.45 4.00
CA LEU A 363 17.06 -8.76 5.07
C LEU A 363 18.00 -7.68 4.51
N GLU A 364 18.74 -7.95 3.44
CA GLU A 364 19.61 -6.97 2.79
C GLU A 364 18.80 -5.82 2.16
N PHE A 365 17.61 -6.12 1.59
CA PHE A 365 16.68 -5.08 1.12
C PHE A 365 16.31 -4.11 2.24
N ILE A 366 15.95 -4.62 3.41
CA ILE A 366 15.60 -3.81 4.58
C ILE A 366 16.79 -2.97 5.05
N LYS A 367 17.97 -3.58 5.20
CA LYS A 367 19.19 -2.88 5.65
C LYS A 367 19.59 -1.77 4.68
N TYR A 368 19.53 -2.04 3.38
CA TYR A 368 19.87 -1.05 2.36
C TYR A 368 18.88 0.11 2.38
N PHE A 369 17.57 -0.15 2.57
CA PHE A 369 16.57 0.90 2.74
C PHE A 369 16.92 1.86 3.87
N TYR A 370 17.28 1.36 5.06
CA TYR A 370 17.66 2.21 6.19
C TYR A 370 18.96 2.98 5.96
N THR A 371 19.93 2.37 5.30
CA THR A 371 21.17 3.04 4.91
C THR A 371 20.88 4.21 3.97
N LEU A 372 20.09 3.96 2.94
CA LEU A 372 19.73 4.94 1.94
C LEU A 372 18.90 6.10 2.51
N THR A 373 18.01 5.79 3.44
CA THR A 373 17.07 6.76 4.02
C THR A 373 17.54 7.37 5.33
N GLU A 374 18.82 7.20 5.72
CA GLU A 374 19.34 7.70 6.99
C GLU A 374 19.05 9.18 7.20
N GLN A 375 19.25 10.01 6.16
CA GLN A 375 19.10 11.46 6.20
C GLN A 375 17.70 11.97 5.81
N ASN A 376 16.74 11.09 5.53
CA ASN A 376 15.41 11.48 5.10
C ASN A 376 14.30 10.80 5.94
N ALA A 377 13.05 11.14 5.67
CA ALA A 377 11.89 10.71 6.43
C ALA A 377 11.04 9.63 5.72
N SER A 378 11.62 8.85 4.81
CA SER A 378 10.90 7.78 4.15
C SER A 378 10.59 6.62 5.09
N GLN A 379 9.48 5.93 4.84
CA GLN A 379 8.99 4.82 5.67
C GLN A 379 8.79 3.55 4.84
N LEU A 380 9.11 2.39 5.44
CA LEU A 380 8.90 1.06 4.87
C LEU A 380 7.96 0.26 5.77
N ILE A 381 6.77 -0.05 5.29
CA ILE A 381 5.77 -0.84 5.99
C ILE A 381 5.58 -2.15 5.24
N VAL A 382 5.80 -3.28 5.90
CA VAL A 382 5.92 -4.58 5.23
C VAL A 382 5.04 -5.61 5.90
N THR A 383 4.35 -6.44 5.13
CA THR A 383 3.89 -7.74 5.61
C THR A 383 4.84 -8.85 5.17
N THR A 384 5.01 -9.86 5.97
CA THR A 384 5.92 -10.98 5.68
C THR A 384 5.46 -12.27 6.36
N HIS A 385 5.87 -13.39 5.81
CA HIS A 385 5.77 -14.72 6.43
C HIS A 385 7.11 -15.20 6.97
N ASP A 386 8.20 -14.52 6.62
CA ASP A 386 9.55 -14.90 7.02
C ASP A 386 9.86 -14.40 8.45
N SER A 387 9.80 -15.30 9.42
CA SER A 387 10.09 -15.00 10.83
C SER A 387 11.55 -14.56 11.08
N ASN A 388 12.48 -14.84 10.18
CA ASN A 388 13.88 -14.42 10.33
C ASN A 388 14.01 -12.87 10.26
N ILE A 389 13.04 -12.17 9.67
CA ILE A 389 13.02 -10.70 9.68
C ILE A 389 12.81 -10.14 11.09
N MET A 390 12.37 -10.95 12.08
CA MET A 390 12.31 -10.53 13.50
C MET A 390 13.70 -10.42 14.17
N ASP A 391 14.76 -10.35 13.40
CA ASP A 391 16.11 -10.18 13.91
C ASP A 391 16.31 -8.76 14.47
N LEU A 392 16.47 -8.66 15.80
CA LEU A 392 16.69 -7.38 16.49
C LEU A 392 18.06 -6.74 16.20
N ASP A 393 18.93 -7.40 15.45
CA ASP A 393 20.14 -6.79 14.89
C ASP A 393 19.85 -6.06 13.56
N VAL A 394 18.68 -6.27 12.98
CA VAL A 394 18.23 -5.63 11.74
C VAL A 394 17.05 -4.68 11.99
N VAL A 395 16.06 -5.07 12.81
CA VAL A 395 14.86 -4.27 13.06
C VAL A 395 14.71 -3.93 14.54
N ARG A 396 13.95 -2.89 14.84
CA ARG A 396 13.62 -2.50 16.21
C ARG A 396 12.45 -3.32 16.74
N GLN A 397 12.43 -3.54 18.05
CA GLN A 397 11.31 -4.22 18.70
C GLN A 397 9.97 -3.50 18.50
N ASP A 398 9.96 -2.16 18.48
CA ASP A 398 8.76 -1.34 18.26
C ASP A 398 8.31 -1.29 16.78
N GLU A 399 9.12 -1.77 15.85
CA GLU A 399 8.76 -1.96 14.44
C GLU A 399 8.04 -3.30 14.19
N ILE A 400 8.06 -4.24 15.14
CA ILE A 400 7.45 -5.58 14.98
C ILE A 400 5.99 -5.56 15.43
N TRP A 401 5.11 -5.99 14.51
CA TRP A 401 3.67 -6.05 14.69
C TRP A 401 3.13 -7.43 14.40
N PHE A 402 2.06 -7.82 15.09
CA PHE A 402 1.36 -9.08 14.91
C PHE A 402 -0.08 -8.85 14.46
N VAL A 403 -0.51 -9.60 13.46
CA VAL A 403 -1.90 -9.63 12.99
C VAL A 403 -2.49 -11.00 13.27
N GLU A 404 -3.48 -11.05 14.14
CA GLU A 404 -4.07 -12.30 14.64
C GLU A 404 -5.56 -12.34 14.41
N ARG A 405 -6.06 -13.48 13.93
CA ARG A 405 -7.49 -13.73 13.81
C ARG A 405 -8.07 -14.16 15.14
N GLN A 406 -9.07 -13.42 15.61
CA GLN A 406 -9.80 -13.69 16.83
C GLN A 406 -10.85 -14.82 16.65
N ARG A 407 -11.45 -15.27 17.75
CA ARG A 407 -12.48 -16.33 17.73
C ARG A 407 -13.73 -15.94 16.95
N ASP A 408 -14.08 -14.66 16.91
CA ASP A 408 -15.21 -14.10 16.14
C ASP A 408 -14.83 -13.82 14.68
N HIS A 409 -13.68 -14.33 14.22
CA HIS A 409 -13.10 -14.16 12.90
C HIS A 409 -12.65 -12.72 12.57
N SER A 410 -12.72 -11.79 13.50
CA SER A 410 -12.11 -10.46 13.31
C SER A 410 -10.59 -10.53 13.40
N SER A 411 -9.92 -9.57 12.76
CA SER A 411 -8.47 -9.38 12.90
C SER A 411 -8.16 -8.38 14.00
N ASN A 412 -7.12 -8.67 14.77
CA ASN A 412 -6.53 -7.78 15.77
C ASN A 412 -5.07 -7.50 15.42
N LEU A 413 -4.65 -6.26 15.59
CA LEU A 413 -3.28 -5.78 15.35
C LEU A 413 -2.65 -5.33 16.67
N TYR A 414 -1.44 -5.79 16.96
CA TYR A 414 -0.72 -5.39 18.17
C TYR A 414 0.80 -5.45 17.97
N SER A 415 1.52 -4.54 18.64
CA SER A 415 2.98 -4.47 18.60
C SER A 415 3.62 -5.45 19.59
N LEU A 416 4.83 -5.92 19.26
CA LEU A 416 5.71 -6.66 20.17
C LEU A 416 5.98 -5.88 21.47
N ASN A 417 5.89 -4.56 21.47
CA ASN A 417 6.01 -3.72 22.66
C ASN A 417 4.99 -4.04 23.77
N LYS A 418 3.85 -4.67 23.46
CA LYS A 418 2.89 -5.14 24.47
C LYS A 418 3.48 -6.25 25.36
N PHE A 419 4.52 -6.91 24.86
CA PHE A 419 5.21 -7.98 25.55
C PHE A 419 6.52 -7.44 26.11
N LYS A 420 6.92 -7.84 27.30
CA LYS A 420 8.23 -7.50 27.89
C LYS A 420 9.30 -8.41 27.27
N ALA A 421 9.46 -8.35 25.94
CA ALA A 421 10.48 -9.13 25.26
C ALA A 421 11.88 -8.64 25.66
N ARG A 422 12.77 -9.57 25.98
CA ARG A 422 14.17 -9.27 26.30
C ARG A 422 15.01 -9.35 25.04
N PHE A 423 15.94 -8.42 24.88
CA PHE A 423 16.86 -8.36 23.73
C PHE A 423 17.85 -9.55 23.64
N ASP A 424 18.07 -10.25 24.77
CA ASP A 424 18.94 -11.42 24.85
C ASP A 424 18.27 -12.71 24.35
N LYS A 425 16.97 -12.68 24.05
CA LYS A 425 16.20 -13.78 23.50
C LYS A 425 15.95 -13.59 22.02
N LYS A 426 16.09 -14.66 21.24
CA LYS A 426 15.70 -14.65 19.82
C LYS A 426 14.18 -14.51 19.71
N VAL A 427 13.72 -13.34 19.32
CA VAL A 427 12.28 -13.00 19.19
C VAL A 427 11.59 -13.98 18.24
N GLU A 428 12.24 -14.32 17.13
CA GLU A 428 11.80 -15.34 16.18
C GLU A 428 11.44 -16.67 16.87
N LYS A 429 12.36 -17.20 17.69
CA LYS A 429 12.15 -18.47 18.38
C LYS A 429 10.97 -18.41 19.37
N GLU A 430 10.83 -17.32 20.09
CA GLU A 430 9.73 -17.11 21.01
C GLU A 430 8.37 -16.97 20.26
N TYR A 431 8.38 -16.33 19.09
CA TYR A 431 7.22 -16.25 18.20
C TYR A 431 6.78 -17.63 17.69
N LEU A 432 7.74 -18.44 17.17
CA LEU A 432 7.46 -19.78 16.67
C LEU A 432 6.95 -20.73 17.79
N LEU A 433 7.31 -20.45 19.05
CA LEU A 433 6.78 -21.15 20.22
C LEU A 433 5.37 -20.64 20.63
N GLY A 434 4.81 -19.65 19.92
CA GLY A 434 3.46 -19.11 20.17
C GLY A 434 3.38 -18.13 21.34
N ARG A 435 4.47 -17.67 21.91
CA ARG A 435 4.47 -16.75 23.07
C ARG A 435 3.85 -15.39 22.78
N TYR A 436 3.88 -14.95 21.54
CA TYR A 436 3.32 -13.68 21.11
C TYR A 436 1.98 -13.83 20.39
N GLY A 437 1.44 -15.05 20.26
CA GLY A 437 0.24 -15.33 19.44
C GLY A 437 0.53 -15.25 17.94
N ALA A 438 -0.50 -15.02 17.16
CA ALA A 438 -0.46 -14.82 15.71
C ALA A 438 0.20 -15.95 14.89
N ILE A 439 0.30 -17.16 15.45
CA ILE A 439 0.80 -18.36 14.77
C ILE A 439 -0.36 -19.26 14.30
N PRO A 440 -0.12 -20.12 13.28
CA PRO A 440 -1.11 -21.13 12.90
C PRO A 440 -1.42 -22.10 14.05
N ILE A 441 -2.71 -22.34 14.29
CA ILE A 441 -3.18 -23.33 15.27
C ILE A 441 -3.70 -24.54 14.50
N PHE A 442 -2.98 -25.66 14.58
CA PHE A 442 -3.39 -26.92 13.98
C PHE A 442 -4.34 -27.66 14.93
N ARG A 443 -5.55 -27.96 14.45
CA ARG A 443 -6.50 -28.82 15.16
C ARG A 443 -6.32 -30.24 14.65
N GLN A 444 -6.33 -31.22 15.55
CA GLN A 444 -6.43 -32.62 15.15
C GLN A 444 -7.79 -32.81 14.45
N ILE A 445 -7.74 -33.18 13.18
CA ILE A 445 -8.88 -33.62 12.41
C ILE A 445 -8.63 -35.09 12.11
N ALA A 446 -9.62 -35.97 12.32
CA ALA A 446 -9.56 -37.32 11.80
C ALA A 446 -9.52 -37.22 10.26
N LEU A 447 -8.34 -37.38 9.68
CA LEU A 447 -8.10 -37.25 8.23
C LEU A 447 -8.48 -38.54 7.48
N ILE A 448 -8.74 -39.62 8.18
CA ILE A 448 -9.12 -40.92 7.62
C ILE A 448 -10.43 -41.34 8.30
N PRO A 449 -11.53 -41.58 7.54
CA PRO A 449 -12.66 -42.29 8.08
C PRO A 449 -12.15 -43.66 8.58
N ASN A 450 -12.56 -44.09 9.75
CA ASN A 450 -12.32 -45.46 10.17
C ASN A 450 -12.81 -46.37 9.06
N VAL A 451 -11.93 -47.07 8.36
CA VAL A 451 -12.28 -48.22 7.56
C VAL A 451 -12.72 -49.23 8.60
N GLU A 452 -14.01 -49.41 8.73
CA GLU A 452 -14.55 -50.57 9.48
C GLU A 452 -13.95 -51.77 8.79
N GLU A 453 -13.11 -52.54 9.52
CA GLU A 453 -12.71 -53.87 9.12
C GLU A 453 -13.99 -54.69 8.95
N GLU A 454 -14.43 -54.83 7.68
CA GLU A 454 -15.44 -55.84 7.35
C GLU A 454 -14.88 -57.20 7.84
N GLY A 455 -15.56 -57.73 8.89
CA GLY A 455 -15.19 -58.97 9.52
C GLY A 455 -15.06 -60.09 8.49
N VAL A 456 -13.88 -60.69 8.48
CA VAL A 456 -13.66 -62.02 7.90
C VAL A 456 -14.53 -62.96 8.71
N THR A 457 -15.72 -63.32 8.19
CA THR A 457 -16.49 -64.44 8.71
C THR A 457 -15.73 -65.70 8.31
N ASP A 458 -15.15 -66.35 9.31
CA ASP A 458 -14.66 -67.71 9.23
C ASP A 458 -15.79 -68.65 8.83
N ALA A 459 -15.76 -69.10 7.61
CA ALA A 459 -16.52 -70.23 7.12
C ALA A 459 -15.65 -71.49 7.16
N GLU A 460 -15.46 -72.02 8.34
CA GLU A 460 -15.05 -73.40 8.52
C GLU A 460 -15.87 -74.00 9.69
N ASN A 461 -16.85 -74.79 9.27
CA ASN A 461 -17.18 -76.09 9.92
C ASN A 461 -18.47 -76.67 9.27
N ASN A 462 -18.24 -77.60 8.34
CA ASN A 462 -18.99 -78.86 8.29
C ASN A 462 -18.47 -79.76 7.15
N GLN A 463 -17.70 -80.64 7.49
CA GLN A 463 -17.57 -82.10 7.38
C GLN A 463 -16.13 -82.58 7.31
#